data_8dfdab4d45ce13aed241088624fb0fb1
#
_entry.id   8dfdab4d45ce13aed241088624fb0fb1
#
_cell.length_a   1.000
_cell.length_b   1.000
_cell.length_c   1.000
_cell.angle_alpha   90.00
_cell.angle_beta   90.00
_cell.angle_gamma   90.00
#
_symmetry.space_group_name_H-M   'P 1'
#
loop_
_entity.id
_entity.type
_entity.pdbx_description
1 polymer ?
#
loop_
_entity_poly.entity_id
_entity_poly.type
_entity_poly.pdbx_seq_one_letter_code
_entity_poly.pdbx_strand_id
1 'polypeptide(L)'
;MHLLATKPGSVTDGSAAVDLGQSPADLLFRSDLSRWRQRSDLSVNITVDHADSSWQGNVGVITPLVARAEFDTAHAVALVCGPGIMMRFVASTLERRGLASERIYVSLERNMKCAIAHCGRCQFGPLFLCKDGPVVRYDRVRSALSVPEV
;
A
#
# COMPACT_ATOMS: atom_id res chain seq x y z
N MET A 1 1.04 6.71 -3.08
CA MET A 1 0.81 5.36 -2.53
C MET A 1 -0.25 5.44 -1.47
N HIS A 2 -1.17 4.50 -1.42
CA HIS A 2 -2.19 4.46 -0.38
C HIS A 2 -2.09 3.12 0.36
N LEU A 3 -2.02 3.17 1.67
CA LEU A 3 -2.23 2.03 2.55
C LEU A 3 -3.56 2.25 3.27
N LEU A 4 -4.52 1.37 3.07
CA LEU A 4 -5.77 1.33 3.83
C LEU A 4 -5.78 0.06 4.67
N ALA A 5 -5.77 0.23 6.00
CA ALA A 5 -6.07 -0.86 6.91
C ALA A 5 -7.51 -0.65 7.41
N THR A 6 -8.41 -1.57 7.09
CA THR A 6 -9.81 -1.50 7.50
C THR A 6 -10.20 -2.73 8.30
N LYS A 7 -11.11 -2.55 9.27
CA LYS A 7 -11.79 -3.64 9.95
C LYS A 7 -13.09 -3.96 9.20
N PRO A 8 -13.33 -5.17 8.74
CA PRO A 8 -14.62 -5.53 8.17
C PRO A 8 -15.70 -5.52 9.27
N GLY A 9 -16.69 -4.66 9.15
CA GLY A 9 -17.93 -4.72 9.92
C GLY A 9 -18.19 -3.68 10.99
N SER A 10 -17.30 -2.70 11.23
CA SER A 10 -17.60 -1.59 12.16
C SER A 10 -16.91 -0.31 11.69
N VAL A 11 -17.67 0.75 11.50
CA VAL A 11 -17.23 2.09 11.09
C VAL A 11 -16.52 2.84 12.25
N THR A 12 -16.40 2.25 13.40
CA THR A 12 -15.98 2.92 14.65
C THR A 12 -14.58 2.53 15.13
N ASP A 13 -13.86 1.64 14.46
CA ASP A 13 -12.55 1.15 14.91
C ASP A 13 -11.46 1.45 13.86
N GLY A 14 -10.88 2.63 13.99
CA GLY A 14 -9.64 3.14 13.44
C GLY A 14 -9.13 2.54 12.12
N SER A 15 -9.49 3.13 10.98
CA SER A 15 -8.76 2.90 9.73
C SER A 15 -7.51 3.80 9.70
N ALA A 16 -6.38 3.28 9.24
CA ALA A 16 -5.17 4.06 9.02
C ALA A 16 -4.85 4.15 7.52
N ALA A 17 -4.72 5.35 7.01
CA ALA A 17 -4.23 5.62 5.67
C ALA A 17 -2.83 6.25 5.74
N VAL A 18 -1.91 5.77 4.92
CA VAL A 18 -0.57 6.34 4.80
C VAL A 18 -0.30 6.62 3.32
N ASP A 19 0.06 7.85 2.99
CA ASP A 19 0.35 8.30 1.64
C ASP A 19 1.78 8.78 1.50
N LEU A 20 2.40 8.52 0.33
CA LEU A 20 3.75 8.93 0.01
C LEU A 20 3.78 9.66 -1.33
N GLY A 21 4.31 10.88 -1.35
CA GLY A 21 4.66 11.65 -2.54
C GLY A 21 6.18 11.81 -2.68
N GLN A 22 6.70 12.13 -3.87
CA GLN A 22 8.11 12.51 -4.03
C GLN A 22 8.38 13.87 -3.38
N SER A 23 7.51 14.84 -3.64
CA SER A 23 7.52 16.16 -3.01
C SER A 23 6.12 16.57 -2.58
N PRO A 24 5.96 17.65 -1.79
CA PRO A 24 4.62 18.17 -1.47
C PRO A 24 3.79 18.51 -2.71
N ALA A 25 4.42 18.89 -3.82
CA ALA A 25 3.73 19.23 -5.07
C ALA A 25 3.12 17.98 -5.75
N ASP A 26 3.73 16.82 -5.57
CA ASP A 26 3.33 15.56 -6.21
C ASP A 26 2.23 14.80 -5.43
N LEU A 27 1.83 15.31 -4.27
CA LEU A 27 0.73 14.71 -3.52
C LEU A 27 -0.57 14.78 -4.31
N LEU A 28 -1.14 13.61 -4.59
CA LEU A 28 -2.43 13.47 -5.24
C LEU A 28 -3.57 13.64 -4.24
N PHE A 29 -4.76 13.99 -4.74
CA PHE A 29 -6.00 14.05 -3.94
C PHE A 29 -5.92 14.90 -2.68
N ARG A 30 -5.21 16.04 -2.70
CA ARG A 30 -4.98 16.92 -1.54
C ARG A 30 -6.26 17.33 -0.81
N SER A 31 -7.32 17.64 -1.58
CA SER A 31 -8.64 17.98 -1.01
C SER A 31 -9.25 16.81 -0.27
N ASP A 32 -9.13 15.59 -0.81
CA ASP A 32 -9.63 14.37 -0.18
C ASP A 32 -8.81 14.02 1.07
N LEU A 33 -7.49 14.11 0.99
CA LEU A 33 -6.60 13.91 2.14
C LEU A 33 -6.90 14.89 3.27
N SER A 34 -7.18 16.17 2.95
CA SER A 34 -7.57 17.18 3.94
C SER A 34 -8.92 16.85 4.57
N ARG A 35 -9.89 16.41 3.78
CA ARG A 35 -11.20 15.96 4.25
C ARG A 35 -11.11 14.71 5.13
N TRP A 36 -10.27 13.75 4.74
CA TRP A 36 -10.08 12.51 5.49
C TRP A 36 -9.40 12.75 6.83
N ARG A 37 -8.47 13.69 6.91
CA ARG A 37 -7.83 14.09 8.19
C ARG A 37 -8.79 14.65 9.23
N GLN A 38 -9.95 15.17 8.80
CA GLN A 38 -10.97 15.71 9.70
C GLN A 38 -11.88 14.61 10.26
N ARG A 39 -11.78 13.39 9.80
CA ARG A 39 -12.58 12.26 10.28
C ARG A 39 -11.98 11.71 11.57
N SER A 40 -12.84 11.40 12.54
CA SER A 40 -12.45 10.79 13.83
C SER A 40 -12.19 9.28 13.73
N ASP A 41 -12.74 8.64 12.68
CA ASP A 41 -12.62 7.19 12.44
C ASP A 41 -11.46 6.82 11.48
N LEU A 42 -10.68 7.80 11.03
CA LEU A 42 -9.61 7.60 10.06
C LEU A 42 -8.36 8.39 10.45
N SER A 43 -7.26 7.69 10.69
CA SER A 43 -5.94 8.30 10.86
C SER A 43 -5.24 8.43 9.51
N VAL A 44 -4.89 9.63 9.09
CA VAL A 44 -4.21 9.90 7.81
C VAL A 44 -2.81 10.44 8.06
N ASN A 45 -1.80 9.67 7.68
CA ASN A 45 -0.40 10.04 7.73
C ASN A 45 0.14 10.28 6.31
N ILE A 46 0.86 11.37 6.10
CA ILE A 46 1.45 11.72 4.81
C ILE A 46 2.94 11.92 5.02
N THR A 47 3.74 11.40 4.10
CA THR A 47 5.17 11.65 4.02
C THR A 47 5.55 12.03 2.58
N VAL A 48 6.68 12.70 2.42
CA VAL A 48 7.28 12.99 1.11
C VAL A 48 8.76 12.60 1.16
N ASP A 49 9.35 12.25 0.02
CA ASP A 49 10.76 11.87 -0.03
C ASP A 49 11.66 13.06 0.28
N HIS A 50 11.28 14.25 -0.21
CA HIS A 50 11.98 15.50 0.05
C HIS A 50 11.02 16.68 0.09
N ALA A 51 11.36 17.69 0.87
CA ALA A 51 10.58 18.92 1.01
C ALA A 51 11.48 20.10 1.38
N ASP A 52 11.01 21.29 1.10
CA ASP A 52 11.60 22.53 1.59
C ASP A 52 11.11 22.90 3.01
N SER A 53 11.60 24.01 3.54
CA SER A 53 11.27 24.48 4.90
C SER A 53 9.80 24.88 5.11
N SER A 54 9.00 24.99 4.06
CA SER A 54 7.57 25.31 4.16
C SER A 54 6.72 24.08 4.52
N TRP A 55 7.25 22.88 4.33
CA TRP A 55 6.56 21.64 4.62
C TRP A 55 6.56 21.31 6.12
N GLN A 56 5.38 21.08 6.69
CA GLN A 56 5.19 20.75 8.11
C GLN A 56 4.85 19.25 8.35
N GLY A 57 4.90 18.43 7.30
CA GLY A 57 4.61 16.99 7.38
C GLY A 57 5.85 16.14 7.57
N ASN A 58 5.68 14.81 7.49
CA ASN A 58 6.80 13.90 7.55
C ASN A 58 7.63 13.94 6.26
N VAL A 59 8.94 13.72 6.40
CA VAL A 59 9.89 13.58 5.28
C VAL A 59 10.60 12.25 5.41
N GLY A 60 10.72 11.50 4.31
CA GLY A 60 11.40 10.23 4.23
C GLY A 60 10.48 9.04 3.95
N VAL A 61 11.03 7.84 4.11
CA VAL A 61 10.38 6.60 3.73
C VAL A 61 9.12 6.31 4.57
N ILE A 62 8.17 5.61 3.96
CA ILE A 62 6.85 5.34 4.54
C ILE A 62 6.85 4.31 5.69
N THR A 63 7.83 3.41 5.74
CA THR A 63 7.86 2.29 6.67
C THR A 63 7.80 2.66 8.16
N PRO A 64 8.43 3.75 8.65
CA PRO A 64 8.27 4.18 10.03
C PRO A 64 6.84 4.63 10.38
N LEU A 65 6.12 5.20 9.43
CA LEU A 65 4.72 5.58 9.63
C LEU A 65 3.83 4.33 9.72
N VAL A 66 4.05 3.36 8.83
CA VAL A 66 3.36 2.05 8.88
C VAL A 66 3.67 1.32 10.19
N ALA A 67 4.92 1.38 10.66
CA ALA A 67 5.32 0.75 11.93
C ALA A 67 4.62 1.35 13.16
N ARG A 68 4.23 2.63 13.11
CA ARG A 68 3.56 3.36 14.20
C ARG A 68 2.05 3.46 14.04
N ALA A 69 1.50 3.12 12.86
CA ALA A 69 0.06 3.19 12.61
C ALA A 69 -0.71 2.29 13.57
N GLU A 70 -1.78 2.77 14.16
CA GLU A 70 -2.62 2.01 15.08
C GLU A 70 -3.69 1.25 14.30
N PHE A 71 -3.72 -0.07 14.44
CA PHE A 71 -4.75 -0.94 13.88
C PHE A 71 -4.79 -2.29 14.63
N ASP A 72 -5.95 -2.92 14.64
CA ASP A 72 -6.12 -4.26 15.21
C ASP A 72 -5.60 -5.33 14.25
N THR A 73 -4.46 -5.92 14.55
CA THR A 73 -3.80 -6.92 13.71
C THR A 73 -4.63 -8.20 13.52
N ALA A 74 -5.53 -8.51 14.46
CA ALA A 74 -6.39 -9.69 14.38
C ALA A 74 -7.49 -9.56 13.31
N HIS A 75 -7.93 -8.33 13.03
CA HIS A 75 -9.06 -8.06 12.13
C HIS A 75 -8.70 -7.18 10.93
N ALA A 76 -7.58 -6.48 10.97
CA ALA A 76 -7.18 -5.57 9.89
C ALA A 76 -6.94 -6.28 8.56
N VAL A 77 -7.18 -5.56 7.47
CA VAL A 77 -6.78 -5.88 6.12
C VAL A 77 -5.95 -4.72 5.59
N ALA A 78 -4.80 -4.99 5.01
CA ALA A 78 -3.94 -3.98 4.41
C ALA A 78 -4.04 -4.01 2.88
N LEU A 79 -4.23 -2.84 2.27
CA LEU A 79 -4.17 -2.62 0.84
C LEU A 79 -2.95 -1.76 0.53
N VAL A 80 -1.99 -2.28 -0.23
CA VAL A 80 -0.71 -1.64 -0.50
C VAL A 80 -0.56 -1.42 -2.00
N CYS A 81 -0.30 -0.19 -2.42
CA CYS A 81 -0.09 0.18 -3.81
C CYS A 81 1.14 1.07 -3.94
N GLY A 82 1.99 0.82 -4.92
CA GLY A 82 3.18 1.62 -5.22
C GLY A 82 4.33 0.79 -5.82
N PRO A 83 5.56 1.33 -5.87
CA PRO A 83 6.72 0.60 -6.38
C PRO A 83 6.94 -0.74 -5.67
N GLY A 84 7.34 -1.78 -6.42
CA GLY A 84 7.49 -3.15 -5.92
C GLY A 84 8.38 -3.25 -4.68
N ILE A 85 9.53 -2.56 -4.70
CA ILE A 85 10.47 -2.52 -3.57
C ILE A 85 9.80 -1.97 -2.30
N MET A 86 8.98 -0.93 -2.44
CA MET A 86 8.28 -0.32 -1.32
C MET A 86 7.16 -1.21 -0.80
N MET A 87 6.36 -1.83 -1.68
CA MET A 87 5.32 -2.78 -1.29
C MET A 87 5.90 -3.93 -0.47
N ARG A 88 7.08 -4.43 -0.87
CA ARG A 88 7.82 -5.46 -0.14
C ARG A 88 8.19 -5.02 1.29
N PHE A 89 8.76 -3.82 1.44
CA PHE A 89 9.15 -3.31 2.77
C PHE A 89 7.93 -3.03 3.66
N VAL A 90 6.86 -2.48 3.09
CA VAL A 90 5.61 -2.24 3.82
C VAL A 90 5.00 -3.57 4.27
N ALA A 91 4.86 -4.55 3.37
CA ALA A 91 4.32 -5.87 3.71
C ALA A 91 5.14 -6.55 4.79
N SER A 92 6.48 -6.55 4.68
CA SER A 92 7.37 -7.08 5.71
C SER A 92 7.22 -6.36 7.06
N THR A 93 6.98 -5.05 7.06
CA THR A 93 6.74 -4.28 8.28
C THR A 93 5.40 -4.66 8.92
N LEU A 94 4.36 -4.84 8.13
CA LEU A 94 3.04 -5.29 8.59
C LEU A 94 3.11 -6.72 9.18
N GLU A 95 3.83 -7.64 8.53
CA GLU A 95 4.06 -8.99 9.06
C GLU A 95 4.78 -8.98 10.41
N ARG A 96 5.84 -8.17 10.55
CA ARG A 96 6.55 -8.01 11.85
C ARG A 96 5.66 -7.45 12.95
N ARG A 97 4.61 -6.72 12.59
CA ARG A 97 3.59 -6.24 13.52
C ARG A 97 2.50 -7.27 13.83
N GLY A 98 2.56 -8.45 13.23
CA GLY A 98 1.62 -9.55 13.47
C GLY A 98 0.43 -9.60 12.51
N LEU A 99 0.42 -8.81 11.43
CA LEU A 99 -0.61 -8.94 10.40
C LEU A 99 -0.29 -10.15 9.51
N ALA A 100 -1.25 -11.08 9.39
CA ALA A 100 -1.08 -12.26 8.55
C ALA A 100 -0.91 -11.89 7.06
N SER A 101 0.01 -12.55 6.35
CA SER A 101 0.30 -12.27 4.94
C SER A 101 -0.89 -12.44 4.01
N GLU A 102 -1.85 -13.30 4.38
CA GLU A 102 -3.12 -13.52 3.67
C GLU A 102 -4.08 -12.32 3.77
N ARG A 103 -3.83 -11.41 4.72
CA ARG A 103 -4.60 -10.18 4.92
C ARG A 103 -3.92 -8.93 4.33
N ILE A 104 -2.77 -9.12 3.68
CA ILE A 104 -2.07 -8.05 2.96
C ILE A 104 -2.36 -8.23 1.47
N TYR A 105 -2.85 -7.20 0.82
CA TYR A 105 -3.10 -7.15 -0.61
C TYR A 105 -2.20 -6.11 -1.25
N VAL A 106 -1.61 -6.46 -2.38
CA VAL A 106 -0.72 -5.58 -3.15
C VAL A 106 -1.32 -5.33 -4.53
N SER A 107 -1.23 -4.08 -4.99
CA SER A 107 -1.64 -3.71 -6.33
C SER A 107 -0.44 -3.73 -7.26
N LEU A 108 -0.45 -4.63 -8.23
CA LEU A 108 0.64 -4.88 -9.17
C LEU A 108 0.31 -4.32 -10.55
N GLU A 109 1.33 -3.80 -11.22
CA GLU A 109 1.22 -3.30 -12.59
C GLU A 109 2.11 -4.10 -13.53
N ARG A 110 1.56 -4.48 -14.69
CA ARG A 110 2.28 -5.08 -15.82
C ARG A 110 1.59 -4.68 -17.13
N ASN A 111 2.37 -4.64 -18.20
CA ASN A 111 1.83 -4.40 -19.53
C ASN A 111 0.87 -5.52 -19.94
N MET A 112 -0.40 -5.18 -20.15
CA MET A 112 -1.42 -6.11 -20.62
C MET A 112 -1.65 -5.94 -22.12
N LYS A 113 -1.64 -7.06 -22.89
CA LYS A 113 -1.94 -7.05 -24.32
C LYS A 113 -3.15 -7.89 -24.68
N CYS A 114 -3.14 -9.21 -24.35
CA CYS A 114 -4.18 -10.12 -24.78
C CYS A 114 -5.40 -10.17 -23.84
N ALA A 115 -5.26 -9.78 -22.58
CA ALA A 115 -6.25 -9.83 -21.51
C ALA A 115 -6.84 -11.23 -21.19
N ILE A 116 -6.26 -12.30 -21.72
CA ILE A 116 -6.72 -13.69 -21.58
C ILE A 116 -5.61 -14.64 -21.09
N ALA A 117 -4.56 -14.13 -20.49
CA ALA A 117 -3.39 -14.88 -19.99
C ALA A 117 -2.65 -15.70 -21.07
N HIS A 118 -2.70 -15.28 -22.35
CA HIS A 118 -2.11 -16.03 -23.45
C HIS A 118 -0.69 -15.53 -23.81
N CYS A 119 -0.44 -14.22 -23.84
CA CYS A 119 0.80 -13.65 -24.35
C CYS A 119 1.95 -13.59 -23.33
N GLY A 120 1.75 -13.91 -22.06
CA GLY A 120 2.76 -13.88 -21.02
C GLY A 120 3.17 -12.50 -20.49
N ARG A 121 2.82 -11.39 -21.17
CA ARG A 121 3.34 -10.05 -20.84
C ARG A 121 2.93 -9.51 -19.46
N CYS A 122 1.77 -9.93 -18.96
CA CYS A 122 1.29 -9.54 -17.64
C CYS A 122 1.62 -10.57 -16.56
N GLN A 123 2.51 -11.53 -16.85
CA GLN A 123 2.90 -12.54 -15.87
C GLN A 123 3.70 -11.92 -14.73
N PHE A 124 3.32 -12.29 -13.50
CA PHE A 124 4.03 -11.95 -12.28
C PHE A 124 4.10 -13.19 -11.38
N GLY A 125 5.28 -13.80 -11.30
CA GLY A 125 5.42 -15.11 -10.66
C GLY A 125 4.44 -16.14 -11.24
N PRO A 126 3.59 -16.78 -10.41
CA PRO A 126 2.62 -17.76 -10.88
C PRO A 126 1.32 -17.17 -11.46
N LEU A 127 1.18 -15.84 -11.48
CA LEU A 127 -0.07 -15.16 -11.82
C LEU A 127 0.00 -14.45 -13.17
N PHE A 128 -1.15 -14.34 -13.82
CA PHE A 128 -1.36 -13.46 -14.97
C PHE A 128 -2.32 -12.34 -14.57
N LEU A 129 -1.80 -11.12 -14.39
CA LEU A 129 -2.59 -10.01 -13.82
C LEU A 129 -3.83 -9.66 -14.63
N CYS A 130 -3.84 -9.91 -15.93
CA CYS A 130 -5.02 -9.67 -16.77
C CYS A 130 -6.18 -10.65 -16.49
N LYS A 131 -5.91 -11.79 -15.85
CA LYS A 131 -6.89 -12.82 -15.50
C LYS A 131 -7.11 -12.93 -13.99
N ASP A 132 -6.02 -12.93 -13.23
CA ASP A 132 -6.05 -13.10 -11.77
C ASP A 132 -6.35 -11.78 -11.04
N GLY A 133 -6.31 -10.65 -11.77
CA GLY A 133 -6.50 -9.30 -11.24
C GLY A 133 -5.20 -8.62 -10.83
N PRO A 134 -5.16 -7.27 -10.86
CA PRO A 134 -3.99 -6.51 -10.44
C PRO A 134 -3.83 -6.46 -8.92
N VAL A 135 -4.89 -6.64 -8.16
CA VAL A 135 -4.88 -6.64 -6.69
C VAL A 135 -4.88 -8.09 -6.20
N VAL A 136 -3.78 -8.51 -5.61
CA VAL A 136 -3.56 -9.90 -5.21
C VAL A 136 -3.09 -10.00 -3.77
N ARG A 137 -3.33 -11.13 -3.13
CA ARG A 137 -2.81 -11.41 -1.79
C ARG A 137 -1.28 -11.51 -1.83
N TYR A 138 -0.64 -10.88 -0.84
CA TYR A 138 0.82 -10.81 -0.73
C TYR A 138 1.47 -12.19 -0.59
N ASP A 139 0.87 -13.12 0.16
CA ASP A 139 1.40 -14.48 0.33
C ASP A 139 1.59 -15.22 -1.01
N ARG A 140 0.75 -14.95 -2.02
CA ARG A 140 0.84 -15.56 -3.35
C ARG A 140 1.98 -15.01 -4.22
N VAL A 141 2.46 -13.80 -3.94
CA VAL A 141 3.44 -13.08 -4.77
C VAL A 141 4.71 -12.70 -4.01
N ARG A 142 4.82 -13.05 -2.74
CA ARG A 142 5.95 -12.72 -1.86
C ARG A 142 7.30 -13.11 -2.47
N SER A 143 7.42 -14.34 -2.99
CA SER A 143 8.65 -14.82 -3.61
C SER A 143 8.98 -14.05 -4.88
N ALA A 144 8.00 -13.73 -5.72
CA ALA A 144 8.21 -12.96 -6.93
C ALA A 144 8.60 -11.51 -6.63
N LEU A 145 7.98 -10.89 -5.62
CA LEU A 145 8.35 -9.54 -5.15
C LEU A 145 9.75 -9.47 -4.52
N SER A 146 10.29 -10.59 -4.05
CA SER A 146 11.64 -10.63 -3.46
C SER A 146 12.76 -10.67 -4.51
N VAL A 147 12.45 -11.01 -5.75
CA VAL A 147 13.42 -10.99 -6.85
C VAL A 147 13.58 -9.55 -7.34
N PRO A 148 14.81 -9.03 -7.42
CA PRO A 148 15.05 -7.72 -8.04
C PRO A 148 14.52 -7.73 -9.47
N GLU A 149 13.81 -6.69 -9.86
CA GLU A 149 13.43 -6.50 -11.26
C GLU A 149 14.69 -6.19 -12.06
N VAL A 150 14.99 -7.01 -13.07
CA VAL A 150 16.06 -6.81 -14.03
C VAL A 150 15.56 -5.93 -15.17
#